data_97a4266755d6a85803fe3525d3126716
#
_entry.id   97a4266755d6a85803fe3525d3126716
#
_cell.length_a   1.000
_cell.length_b   1.000
_cell.length_c   1.000
_cell.angle_alpha   90.00
_cell.angle_beta   90.00
_cell.angle_gamma   90.00
#
_symmetry.space_group_name_H-M   'P 1'
#
loop_
_entity.id
_entity.type
_entity.pdbx_description
1 polymer ?
#
loop_
_entity_poly.entity_id
_entity_poly.type
_entity_poly.pdbx_seq_one_letter_code
_entity_poly.pdbx_strand_id
1 'polypeptide(L)'
;TFVVLTGVLGWIVSDPYALLFGLLLIRGLAGICNAPLHPGAAHVVSDTMSPSRRATANGMITAGALVGIACCYPGYGWLMDTLSWQWAFVVGGGALIAYGIIWKVLAADSLPHPQDITKTRPAHSERVSSLFRQSNLWAITLSYAMYSYFQYLIFYWMGFYFKEVLEVPDINARWAQFWIMIAMGAGMAIGGRSTDFACESLGRNRGRRVIAITGMGCGAVFGFAAVNVESFVAVTACLSASMAFTGMVEGVFWTTATDIGGRSRGLCGAFMNTGGNVGGLISPVLTPVIAEQLGWQGAIILACAISGVGSLIWLLINVPEPGEDQISA
;
A
#
# COMPACT_ATOMS: atom_id res chain seq x y z
N THR A 1 8.78 -5.86 -18.50
CA THR A 1 9.59 -5.19 -19.55
C THR A 1 10.32 -3.97 -18.99
N PHE A 2 9.66 -2.98 -18.38
CA PHE A 2 10.30 -1.75 -17.86
C PHE A 2 11.38 -2.02 -16.79
N VAL A 3 11.24 -3.04 -15.97
CA VAL A 3 12.26 -3.42 -14.97
C VAL A 3 13.55 -3.87 -15.65
N VAL A 4 13.46 -4.69 -16.70
CA VAL A 4 14.63 -5.09 -17.52
C VAL A 4 15.26 -3.87 -18.18
N LEU A 5 14.45 -2.98 -18.78
CA LEU A 5 14.94 -1.76 -19.41
C LEU A 5 15.70 -0.85 -18.44
N THR A 6 15.32 -0.83 -17.16
CA THR A 6 16.06 -0.09 -16.12
C THR A 6 17.49 -0.60 -15.99
N GLY A 7 17.69 -1.92 -15.95
CA GLY A 7 19.04 -2.51 -15.87
C GLY A 7 19.85 -2.28 -17.15
N VAL A 8 19.22 -2.51 -18.31
CA VAL A 8 19.87 -2.34 -19.62
C VAL A 8 20.34 -0.89 -19.85
N LEU A 9 19.52 0.08 -19.44
CA LEU A 9 19.87 1.50 -19.54
C LEU A 9 21.19 1.82 -18.83
N GLY A 10 21.43 1.21 -17.65
CA GLY A 10 22.65 1.42 -16.89
C GLY A 10 23.93 0.87 -17.53
N TRP A 11 23.82 0.02 -18.57
CA TRP A 11 24.97 -0.42 -19.36
C TRP A 11 25.20 0.44 -20.62
N ILE A 12 24.14 1.05 -21.13
CA ILE A 12 24.20 1.79 -22.42
C ILE A 12 24.55 3.26 -22.18
N VAL A 13 24.07 3.85 -21.09
CA VAL A 13 24.20 5.28 -20.83
C VAL A 13 25.22 5.52 -19.72
N SER A 14 26.33 6.18 -20.10
CA SER A 14 27.43 6.52 -19.18
C SER A 14 27.30 7.93 -18.58
N ASP A 15 26.59 8.84 -19.27
CA ASP A 15 26.37 10.18 -18.76
C ASP A 15 25.36 10.18 -17.59
N PRO A 16 25.72 10.71 -16.41
CA PRO A 16 24.85 10.66 -15.22
C PRO A 16 23.50 11.37 -15.40
N TYR A 17 23.47 12.49 -16.13
CA TYR A 17 22.23 13.24 -16.33
C TYR A 17 21.30 12.54 -17.32
N ALA A 18 21.85 12.02 -18.43
CA ALA A 18 21.09 11.22 -19.38
C ALA A 18 20.58 9.92 -18.75
N LEU A 19 21.38 9.28 -17.90
CA LEU A 19 20.96 8.10 -17.12
C LEU A 19 19.81 8.44 -16.18
N LEU A 20 19.92 9.52 -15.40
CA LEU A 20 18.86 9.96 -14.50
C LEU A 20 17.55 10.24 -15.26
N PHE A 21 17.63 11.00 -16.37
CA PHE A 21 16.46 11.30 -17.19
C PHE A 21 15.82 10.02 -17.77
N GLY A 22 16.65 9.11 -18.29
CA GLY A 22 16.18 7.82 -18.81
C GLY A 22 15.52 6.95 -17.74
N LEU A 23 16.08 6.91 -16.52
CA LEU A 23 15.49 6.20 -15.38
C LEU A 23 14.14 6.81 -14.98
N LEU A 24 14.04 8.14 -14.91
CA LEU A 24 12.78 8.84 -14.59
C LEU A 24 11.70 8.53 -15.64
N LEU A 25 12.06 8.55 -16.93
CA LEU A 25 11.13 8.23 -18.02
C LEU A 25 10.63 6.78 -17.94
N ILE A 26 11.55 5.81 -17.82
CA ILE A 26 11.20 4.38 -17.72
C ILE A 26 10.34 4.11 -16.49
N ARG A 27 10.69 4.70 -15.35
CA ARG A 27 9.93 4.54 -14.10
C ARG A 27 8.58 5.22 -14.15
N GLY A 28 8.47 6.40 -14.79
CA GLY A 28 7.20 7.07 -15.01
C GLY A 28 6.25 6.24 -15.88
N LEU A 29 6.74 5.71 -17.01
CA LEU A 29 5.96 4.82 -17.87
C LEU A 29 5.56 3.52 -17.15
N ALA A 30 6.46 2.92 -16.37
CA ALA A 30 6.15 1.76 -15.55
C ALA A 30 5.05 2.07 -14.53
N GLY A 31 5.09 3.24 -13.89
CA GLY A 31 4.08 3.71 -12.95
C GLY A 31 2.70 3.85 -13.59
N ILE A 32 2.62 4.45 -14.79
CA ILE A 32 1.36 4.57 -15.55
C ILE A 32 0.76 3.18 -15.84
N CYS A 33 1.60 2.22 -16.27
CA CYS A 33 1.13 0.86 -16.55
C CYS A 33 0.71 0.09 -15.29
N ASN A 34 1.29 0.41 -14.14
CA ASN A 34 0.99 -0.25 -12.86
C ASN A 34 -0.19 0.39 -12.11
N ALA A 35 -0.54 1.65 -12.41
CA ALA A 35 -1.57 2.41 -11.70
C ALA A 35 -2.94 1.69 -11.57
N PRO A 36 -3.47 0.98 -12.59
CA PRO A 36 -4.77 0.32 -12.48
C PRO A 36 -4.74 -1.01 -11.70
N LEU A 37 -3.57 -1.52 -11.27
CA LEU A 37 -3.45 -2.86 -10.69
C LEU A 37 -4.27 -3.00 -9.40
N HIS A 38 -4.02 -2.15 -8.40
CA HIS A 38 -4.71 -2.25 -7.11
C HIS A 38 -6.20 -1.88 -7.19
N PRO A 39 -6.61 -0.76 -7.83
CA PRO A 39 -8.03 -0.48 -8.02
C PRO A 39 -8.76 -1.56 -8.80
N GLY A 40 -8.11 -2.13 -9.81
CA GLY A 40 -8.65 -3.24 -10.60
C GLY A 40 -8.84 -4.51 -9.76
N ALA A 41 -7.85 -4.87 -8.95
CA ALA A 41 -7.95 -6.02 -8.04
C ALA A 41 -9.10 -5.83 -7.02
N ALA A 42 -9.22 -4.66 -6.39
CA ALA A 42 -10.29 -4.35 -5.46
C ALA A 42 -11.68 -4.37 -6.14
N HIS A 43 -11.76 -3.93 -7.39
CA HIS A 43 -13.00 -4.04 -8.18
C HIS A 43 -13.39 -5.50 -8.41
N VAL A 44 -12.46 -6.35 -8.87
CA VAL A 44 -12.71 -7.78 -9.07
C VAL A 44 -13.15 -8.46 -7.77
N VAL A 45 -12.48 -8.17 -6.64
CA VAL A 45 -12.90 -8.67 -5.32
C VAL A 45 -14.32 -8.26 -4.99
N SER A 46 -14.68 -7.00 -5.27
CA SER A 46 -16.04 -6.50 -4.97
C SER A 46 -17.13 -7.17 -5.80
N ASP A 47 -16.80 -7.64 -7.00
CA ASP A 47 -17.76 -8.27 -7.91
C ASP A 47 -17.85 -9.79 -7.71
N THR A 48 -16.77 -10.43 -7.28
CA THR A 48 -16.69 -11.89 -7.18
C THR A 48 -16.87 -12.42 -5.76
N MET A 49 -16.57 -11.60 -4.73
CA MET A 49 -16.60 -12.04 -3.33
C MET A 49 -17.85 -11.55 -2.59
N SER A 50 -18.39 -12.39 -1.70
CA SER A 50 -19.45 -11.99 -0.78
C SER A 50 -18.97 -10.83 0.13
N PRO A 51 -19.88 -9.92 0.55
CA PRO A 51 -19.53 -8.79 1.42
C PRO A 51 -18.77 -9.18 2.68
N SER A 52 -19.06 -10.37 3.25
CA SER A 52 -18.42 -10.91 4.47
C SER A 52 -16.99 -11.44 4.25
N ARG A 53 -16.45 -11.42 3.03
CA ARG A 53 -15.10 -11.92 2.72
C ARG A 53 -14.25 -10.93 1.93
N ARG A 54 -14.77 -9.74 1.64
CA ARG A 54 -14.09 -8.76 0.80
C ARG A 54 -12.83 -8.19 1.46
N ALA A 55 -12.89 -7.90 2.76
CA ALA A 55 -11.73 -7.38 3.48
C ALA A 55 -10.65 -8.46 3.59
N THR A 56 -11.01 -9.71 3.86
CA THR A 56 -10.08 -10.84 3.82
C THR A 56 -9.40 -10.96 2.46
N ALA A 57 -10.15 -10.94 1.36
CA ALA A 57 -9.59 -11.09 0.02
C ALA A 57 -8.64 -9.93 -0.33
N ASN A 58 -9.03 -8.67 -0.08
CA ASN A 58 -8.17 -7.52 -0.30
C ASN A 58 -6.90 -7.58 0.58
N GLY A 59 -7.04 -7.94 1.86
CA GLY A 59 -5.91 -8.11 2.77
C GLY A 59 -4.92 -9.20 2.31
N MET A 60 -5.41 -10.31 1.79
CA MET A 60 -4.56 -11.40 1.27
C MET A 60 -3.81 -10.99 -0.02
N ILE A 61 -4.47 -10.27 -0.92
CA ILE A 61 -3.84 -9.77 -2.16
C ILE A 61 -2.70 -8.81 -1.81
N THR A 62 -2.94 -7.85 -0.93
CA THR A 62 -1.92 -6.88 -0.50
C THR A 62 -0.82 -7.54 0.34
N ALA A 63 -1.16 -8.51 1.19
CA ALA A 63 -0.18 -9.31 1.94
C ALA A 63 0.81 -10.03 0.99
N GLY A 64 0.30 -10.64 -0.10
CA GLY A 64 1.15 -11.26 -1.12
C GLY A 64 2.13 -10.27 -1.76
N ALA A 65 1.69 -9.05 -2.04
CA ALA A 65 2.56 -7.99 -2.55
C ALA A 65 3.66 -7.62 -1.55
N LEU A 66 3.34 -7.53 -0.26
CA LEU A 66 4.30 -7.22 0.81
C LEU A 66 5.34 -8.33 1.00
N VAL A 67 4.98 -9.60 0.85
CA VAL A 67 5.95 -10.71 0.84
C VAL A 67 6.95 -10.51 -0.30
N GLY A 68 6.48 -10.14 -1.49
CA GLY A 68 7.36 -9.81 -2.62
C GLY A 68 8.32 -8.65 -2.30
N ILE A 69 7.82 -7.56 -1.72
CA ILE A 69 8.63 -6.42 -1.30
C ILE A 69 9.65 -6.85 -0.23
N ALA A 70 9.24 -7.62 0.77
CA ALA A 70 10.13 -8.12 1.82
C ALA A 70 11.32 -8.89 1.23
N CYS A 71 11.06 -9.80 0.30
CA CYS A 71 12.09 -10.59 -0.36
C CYS A 71 13.06 -9.75 -1.23
N CYS A 72 12.63 -8.55 -1.66
CA CYS A 72 13.52 -7.64 -2.40
C CYS A 72 14.70 -7.16 -1.54
N TYR A 73 14.54 -6.91 -0.24
CA TYR A 73 15.62 -6.39 0.59
C TYR A 73 16.85 -7.33 0.64
N PRO A 74 16.73 -8.58 1.09
CA PRO A 74 17.87 -9.50 1.03
C PRO A 74 18.18 -9.96 -0.41
N GLY A 75 17.18 -10.19 -1.25
CA GLY A 75 17.35 -10.75 -2.60
C GLY A 75 18.05 -9.79 -3.57
N TYR A 76 17.55 -8.58 -3.72
CA TYR A 76 18.23 -7.57 -4.54
C TYR A 76 19.55 -7.12 -3.91
N GLY A 77 19.63 -7.04 -2.56
CA GLY A 77 20.87 -6.77 -1.88
C GLY A 77 21.95 -7.79 -2.25
N TRP A 78 21.64 -9.08 -2.16
CA TRP A 78 22.56 -10.15 -2.57
C TRP A 78 22.94 -10.08 -4.06
N LEU A 79 21.98 -9.83 -4.96
CA LEU A 79 22.26 -9.67 -6.39
C LEU A 79 23.17 -8.46 -6.67
N MET A 80 22.96 -7.34 -5.98
CA MET A 80 23.79 -6.15 -6.13
C MET A 80 25.21 -6.35 -5.59
N ASP A 81 25.35 -7.08 -4.48
CA ASP A 81 26.65 -7.36 -3.88
C ASP A 81 27.48 -8.38 -4.71
N THR A 82 26.80 -9.34 -5.37
CA THR A 82 27.47 -10.41 -6.14
C THR A 82 27.69 -10.09 -7.61
N LEU A 83 26.77 -9.36 -8.23
CA LEU A 83 26.82 -9.06 -9.66
C LEU A 83 26.96 -7.56 -9.92
N SER A 84 25.86 -6.84 -9.91
CA SER A 84 25.75 -5.36 -9.97
C SER A 84 24.28 -4.98 -9.91
N TRP A 85 23.98 -3.69 -9.72
CA TRP A 85 22.61 -3.21 -9.69
C TRP A 85 21.88 -3.43 -11.06
N GLN A 86 22.58 -3.35 -12.18
CA GLN A 86 22.01 -3.58 -13.50
C GLN A 86 21.50 -5.01 -13.63
N TRP A 87 22.31 -5.98 -13.24
CA TRP A 87 21.93 -7.39 -13.24
C TRP A 87 20.76 -7.68 -12.29
N ALA A 88 20.70 -7.04 -11.12
CA ALA A 88 19.57 -7.18 -10.20
C ALA A 88 18.25 -6.82 -10.88
N PHE A 89 18.22 -5.70 -11.64
CA PHE A 89 17.03 -5.31 -12.41
C PHE A 89 16.72 -6.24 -13.58
N VAL A 90 17.71 -6.74 -14.27
CA VAL A 90 17.49 -7.68 -15.39
C VAL A 90 16.95 -9.02 -14.89
N VAL A 91 17.53 -9.59 -13.84
CA VAL A 91 17.08 -10.85 -13.23
C VAL A 91 15.66 -10.69 -12.66
N GLY A 92 15.40 -9.65 -11.86
CA GLY A 92 14.09 -9.38 -11.31
C GLY A 92 13.03 -9.12 -12.39
N GLY A 93 13.39 -8.38 -13.42
CA GLY A 93 12.50 -8.12 -14.56
C GLY A 93 12.23 -9.37 -15.41
N GLY A 94 13.23 -10.25 -15.57
CA GLY A 94 13.08 -11.56 -16.20
C GLY A 94 12.10 -12.46 -15.43
N ALA A 95 12.23 -12.51 -14.10
CA ALA A 95 11.31 -13.25 -13.25
C ALA A 95 9.85 -12.74 -13.37
N LEU A 96 9.64 -11.41 -13.47
CA LEU A 96 8.32 -10.83 -13.69
C LEU A 96 7.75 -11.18 -15.07
N ILE A 97 8.58 -11.22 -16.11
CA ILE A 97 8.16 -11.65 -17.46
C ILE A 97 7.76 -13.13 -17.44
N ALA A 98 8.57 -13.98 -16.83
CA ALA A 98 8.26 -15.40 -16.67
C ALA A 98 6.94 -15.62 -15.91
N TYR A 99 6.74 -14.90 -14.81
CA TYR A 99 5.47 -14.91 -14.08
C TYR A 99 4.29 -14.49 -14.96
N GLY A 100 4.43 -13.41 -15.75
CA GLY A 100 3.37 -12.96 -16.66
C GLY A 100 3.02 -13.98 -17.74
N ILE A 101 4.01 -14.72 -18.27
CA ILE A 101 3.79 -15.82 -19.21
C ILE A 101 3.07 -16.99 -18.52
N ILE A 102 3.52 -17.40 -17.34
CA ILE A 102 2.89 -18.47 -16.55
C ILE A 102 1.43 -18.08 -16.25
N TRP A 103 1.19 -16.86 -15.80
CA TRP A 103 -0.16 -16.36 -15.55
C TRP A 103 -1.05 -16.44 -16.79
N LYS A 104 -0.55 -15.99 -17.94
CA LYS A 104 -1.30 -16.03 -19.21
C LYS A 104 -1.66 -17.46 -19.60
N VAL A 105 -0.78 -18.41 -19.37
CA VAL A 105 -1.03 -19.83 -19.72
C VAL A 105 -2.00 -20.50 -18.75
N LEU A 106 -1.88 -20.23 -17.45
CA LEU A 106 -2.66 -20.91 -16.42
C LEU A 106 -4.02 -20.25 -16.13
N ALA A 107 -4.12 -18.91 -16.28
CA ALA A 107 -5.31 -18.16 -15.90
C ALA A 107 -6.21 -17.78 -17.08
N ALA A 108 -5.77 -18.01 -18.33
CA ALA A 108 -6.52 -17.59 -19.52
C ALA A 108 -7.94 -18.15 -19.57
N ASP A 109 -8.13 -19.39 -19.13
CA ASP A 109 -9.42 -20.10 -19.21
C ASP A 109 -10.34 -19.84 -17.99
N SER A 110 -9.81 -19.22 -16.92
CA SER A 110 -10.55 -19.00 -15.67
C SER A 110 -11.11 -17.58 -15.51
N LEU A 111 -10.79 -16.68 -16.42
CA LEU A 111 -11.28 -15.30 -16.39
C LEU A 111 -12.63 -15.18 -17.10
N PRO A 112 -13.60 -14.43 -16.54
CA PRO A 112 -14.85 -14.12 -17.23
C PRO A 112 -14.58 -13.48 -18.59
N HIS A 113 -15.28 -13.90 -19.62
CA HIS A 113 -15.11 -13.33 -20.95
C HIS A 113 -15.43 -11.82 -20.94
N PRO A 114 -14.64 -10.98 -21.66
CA PRO A 114 -14.90 -9.53 -21.73
C PRO A 114 -16.33 -9.17 -22.13
N GLN A 115 -17.02 -10.07 -22.86
CA GLN A 115 -18.41 -9.90 -23.26
C GLN A 115 -19.40 -10.03 -22.10
N ASP A 116 -19.08 -10.75 -21.04
CA ASP A 116 -19.94 -10.90 -19.87
C ASP A 116 -19.83 -9.66 -18.96
N ILE A 117 -18.66 -9.01 -18.95
CA ILE A 117 -18.42 -7.78 -18.20
C ILE A 117 -19.16 -6.59 -18.84
N THR A 118 -19.30 -6.57 -20.16
CA THR A 118 -20.01 -5.48 -20.86
C THR A 118 -21.52 -5.54 -20.71
N LYS A 119 -22.11 -6.72 -20.47
CA LYS A 119 -23.57 -6.88 -20.25
C LYS A 119 -24.05 -6.33 -18.91
N THR A 120 -23.14 -6.14 -17.94
CA THR A 120 -23.44 -5.61 -16.60
C THR A 120 -23.18 -4.11 -16.46
N ARG A 121 -22.78 -3.40 -17.53
CA ARG A 121 -22.67 -1.93 -17.50
C ARG A 121 -24.05 -1.33 -17.52
N PRO A 122 -24.51 -0.70 -16.42
CA PRO A 122 -25.76 0.07 -16.45
C PRO A 122 -25.60 1.26 -17.39
N ALA A 123 -26.63 1.51 -18.21
CA ALA A 123 -26.68 2.57 -19.22
C ALA A 123 -26.69 4.01 -18.64
N HIS A 124 -26.65 4.19 -17.32
CA HIS A 124 -26.51 5.49 -16.66
C HIS A 124 -25.19 5.56 -15.92
N SER A 125 -24.22 6.21 -16.52
CA SER A 125 -23.08 6.77 -15.83
C SER A 125 -23.61 7.77 -14.80
N GLU A 126 -23.56 7.39 -13.51
CA GLU A 126 -23.61 8.39 -12.44
C GLU A 126 -22.59 9.46 -12.80
N ARG A 127 -22.99 10.72 -12.76
CA ARG A 127 -22.08 11.81 -13.13
C ARG A 127 -20.88 11.71 -12.17
N VAL A 128 -19.70 11.49 -12.71
CA VAL A 128 -18.43 11.44 -11.94
C VAL A 128 -18.33 12.61 -10.96
N SER A 129 -18.95 13.76 -11.33
CA SER A 129 -19.04 14.93 -10.45
C SER A 129 -19.84 14.72 -9.16
N SER A 130 -20.79 13.76 -9.10
CA SER A 130 -21.54 13.50 -7.87
C SER A 130 -20.71 12.76 -6.83
N LEU A 131 -19.77 11.92 -7.27
CA LEU A 131 -18.84 11.20 -6.38
C LEU A 131 -17.92 12.17 -5.64
N PHE A 132 -17.41 13.19 -6.32
CA PHE A 132 -16.54 14.21 -5.70
C PHE A 132 -17.27 15.12 -4.70
N ARG A 133 -18.59 15.05 -4.61
CA ARG A 133 -19.38 15.76 -3.58
C ARG A 133 -19.59 14.94 -2.31
N GLN A 134 -19.23 13.66 -2.32
CA GLN A 134 -19.40 12.78 -1.16
C GLN A 134 -18.30 13.03 -0.12
N SER A 135 -18.69 13.51 1.06
CA SER A 135 -17.78 13.77 2.18
C SER A 135 -17.04 12.50 2.65
N ASN A 136 -17.71 11.35 2.60
CA ASN A 136 -17.09 10.06 2.95
C ASN A 136 -15.92 9.70 2.03
N LEU A 137 -16.00 10.02 0.73
CA LEU A 137 -14.90 9.76 -0.21
C LEU A 137 -13.67 10.62 0.11
N TRP A 138 -13.86 11.89 0.44
CA TRP A 138 -12.77 12.77 0.84
C TRP A 138 -12.18 12.38 2.20
N ALA A 139 -13.02 12.02 3.16
CA ALA A 139 -12.58 11.57 4.49
C ALA A 139 -11.71 10.32 4.40
N ILE A 140 -12.15 9.28 3.66
CA ILE A 140 -11.36 8.06 3.49
C ILE A 140 -10.07 8.32 2.70
N THR A 141 -10.11 9.18 1.69
CA THR A 141 -8.95 9.55 0.88
C THR A 141 -7.90 10.29 1.72
N LEU A 142 -8.33 11.25 2.55
CA LEU A 142 -7.44 11.97 3.45
C LEU A 142 -6.82 11.05 4.52
N SER A 143 -7.65 10.18 5.12
CA SER A 143 -7.15 9.19 6.08
C SER A 143 -6.14 8.24 5.42
N TYR A 144 -6.40 7.82 4.19
CA TYR A 144 -5.47 6.94 3.44
C TYR A 144 -4.19 7.67 3.03
N ALA A 145 -4.24 8.96 2.72
CA ALA A 145 -3.04 9.77 2.49
C ALA A 145 -2.15 9.86 3.74
N MET A 146 -2.76 10.06 4.92
CA MET A 146 -2.05 10.10 6.21
C MET A 146 -1.46 8.73 6.59
N TYR A 147 -2.22 7.66 6.37
CA TYR A 147 -1.77 6.28 6.48
C TYR A 147 -0.56 6.02 5.58
N SER A 148 -0.66 6.38 4.30
CA SER A 148 0.41 6.19 3.32
C SER A 148 1.64 7.03 3.63
N TYR A 149 1.49 8.26 4.14
CA TYR A 149 2.62 9.08 4.57
C TYR A 149 3.50 8.32 5.58
N PHE A 150 2.89 7.74 6.61
CA PHE A 150 3.59 6.97 7.64
C PHE A 150 4.22 5.69 7.05
N GLN A 151 3.46 4.93 6.26
CA GLN A 151 3.91 3.70 5.60
C GLN A 151 5.13 3.95 4.71
N TYR A 152 5.08 4.97 3.86
CA TYR A 152 6.15 5.27 2.90
C TYR A 152 7.40 5.84 3.58
N LEU A 153 7.28 6.52 4.72
CA LEU A 153 8.45 6.87 5.53
C LEU A 153 9.22 5.60 5.91
N ILE A 154 8.52 4.59 6.42
CA ILE A 154 9.14 3.31 6.79
C ILE A 154 9.74 2.61 5.56
N PHE A 155 9.04 2.60 4.42
CA PHE A 155 9.53 1.93 3.20
C PHE A 155 10.80 2.55 2.64
N TYR A 156 10.90 3.87 2.64
CA TYR A 156 12.00 4.57 1.98
C TYR A 156 13.17 4.89 2.91
N TRP A 157 12.90 5.18 4.18
CA TRP A 157 13.92 5.76 5.04
C TRP A 157 14.43 4.83 6.13
N MET A 158 13.80 3.67 6.39
CA MET A 158 14.28 2.78 7.46
C MET A 158 15.63 2.16 7.15
N GLY A 159 15.95 1.88 5.88
CA GLY A 159 17.29 1.43 5.50
C GLY A 159 18.38 2.44 5.86
N PHE A 160 18.14 3.71 5.54
CA PHE A 160 19.02 4.81 5.90
C PHE A 160 19.08 5.00 7.42
N TYR A 161 17.94 4.99 8.10
CA TYR A 161 17.87 5.15 9.56
C TYR A 161 18.67 4.07 10.29
N PHE A 162 18.52 2.80 9.91
CA PHE A 162 19.31 1.72 10.51
C PHE A 162 20.81 1.87 10.25
N LYS A 163 21.19 2.24 9.03
CA LYS A 163 22.58 2.29 8.61
C LYS A 163 23.31 3.54 9.10
N GLU A 164 22.74 4.71 8.87
CA GLU A 164 23.41 6.00 9.08
C GLU A 164 23.09 6.61 10.46
N VAL A 165 21.95 6.25 11.09
CA VAL A 165 21.57 6.81 12.40
C VAL A 165 21.82 5.85 13.54
N LEU A 166 21.54 4.55 13.33
CA LEU A 166 21.78 3.51 14.34
C LEU A 166 23.10 2.75 14.12
N GLU A 167 23.85 3.09 13.08
CA GLU A 167 25.16 2.50 12.72
C GLU A 167 25.14 0.95 12.63
N VAL A 168 24.00 0.39 12.20
CA VAL A 168 23.80 -1.05 12.07
C VAL A 168 24.45 -1.57 10.79
N PRO A 169 25.17 -2.71 10.82
CA PRO A 169 25.72 -3.34 9.62
C PRO A 169 24.65 -3.56 8.54
N ASP A 170 25.02 -3.33 7.28
CA ASP A 170 24.10 -3.32 6.12
C ASP A 170 23.27 -4.61 6.02
N ILE A 171 23.89 -5.77 6.26
CA ILE A 171 23.22 -7.07 6.25
C ILE A 171 22.11 -7.16 7.32
N ASN A 172 22.35 -6.63 8.50
CA ASN A 172 21.37 -6.63 9.59
C ASN A 172 20.21 -5.65 9.29
N ALA A 173 20.54 -4.49 8.71
CA ALA A 173 19.54 -3.52 8.28
C ALA A 173 18.59 -4.09 7.20
N ARG A 174 19.13 -4.86 6.23
CA ARG A 174 18.32 -5.55 5.20
C ARG A 174 17.39 -6.61 5.82
N TRP A 175 17.87 -7.40 6.78
CA TRP A 175 17.03 -8.38 7.46
C TRP A 175 16.00 -7.74 8.38
N ALA A 176 16.32 -6.62 9.04
CA ALA A 176 15.34 -5.86 9.80
C ALA A 176 14.19 -5.38 8.90
N GLN A 177 14.50 -4.78 7.74
CA GLN A 177 13.51 -4.37 6.77
C GLN A 177 12.66 -5.54 6.25
N PHE A 178 13.29 -6.70 5.99
CA PHE A 178 12.57 -7.92 5.63
C PHE A 178 11.50 -8.28 6.68
N TRP A 179 11.89 -8.34 7.96
CA TRP A 179 10.96 -8.71 9.03
C TRP A 179 9.86 -7.67 9.25
N ILE A 180 10.17 -6.39 9.14
CA ILE A 180 9.18 -5.31 9.20
C ILE A 180 8.13 -5.47 8.08
N MET A 181 8.54 -5.79 6.86
CA MET A 181 7.61 -5.98 5.75
C MET A 181 6.79 -7.27 5.87
N ILE A 182 7.41 -8.36 6.33
CA ILE A 182 6.69 -9.62 6.63
C ILE A 182 5.64 -9.39 7.71
N ALA A 183 5.98 -8.66 8.78
CA ALA A 183 5.04 -8.33 9.83
C ALA A 183 3.85 -7.51 9.30
N MET A 184 4.11 -6.55 8.41
CA MET A 184 3.06 -5.78 7.75
C MET A 184 2.16 -6.67 6.88
N GLY A 185 2.75 -7.55 6.06
CA GLY A 185 1.99 -8.51 5.25
C GLY A 185 1.11 -9.44 6.10
N ALA A 186 1.65 -9.96 7.21
CA ALA A 186 0.88 -10.74 8.18
C ALA A 186 -0.27 -9.90 8.78
N GLY A 187 0.01 -8.66 9.12
CA GLY A 187 -1.00 -7.70 9.57
C GLY A 187 -2.13 -7.51 8.54
N MET A 188 -1.82 -7.35 7.26
CA MET A 188 -2.82 -7.23 6.19
C MET A 188 -3.73 -8.47 6.09
N ALA A 189 -3.16 -9.67 6.16
CA ALA A 189 -3.93 -10.91 6.11
C ALA A 189 -4.83 -11.08 7.33
N ILE A 190 -4.28 -10.87 8.54
CA ILE A 190 -5.01 -10.95 9.81
C ILE A 190 -6.09 -9.86 9.86
N GLY A 191 -5.73 -8.63 9.50
CA GLY A 191 -6.61 -7.47 9.54
C GLY A 191 -7.81 -7.59 8.62
N GLY A 192 -7.63 -8.14 7.41
CA GLY A 192 -8.73 -8.42 6.50
C GLY A 192 -9.78 -9.34 7.14
N ARG A 193 -9.33 -10.47 7.73
CA ARG A 193 -10.21 -11.41 8.43
C ARG A 193 -10.85 -10.81 9.68
N SER A 194 -10.07 -10.09 10.48
CA SER A 194 -10.56 -9.39 11.67
C SER A 194 -11.63 -8.36 11.32
N THR A 195 -11.50 -7.70 10.18
CA THR A 195 -12.48 -6.73 9.67
C THR A 195 -13.79 -7.41 9.31
N ASP A 196 -13.75 -8.50 8.55
CA ASP A 196 -14.95 -9.24 8.19
C ASP A 196 -15.67 -9.74 9.45
N PHE A 197 -14.94 -10.33 10.41
CA PHE A 197 -15.49 -10.77 11.70
C PHE A 197 -16.06 -9.61 12.53
N ALA A 198 -15.36 -8.47 12.62
CA ALA A 198 -15.84 -7.30 13.34
C ALA A 198 -17.11 -6.71 12.69
N CYS A 199 -17.20 -6.73 11.36
CA CYS A 199 -18.40 -6.29 10.64
C CYS A 199 -19.60 -7.21 10.90
N GLU A 200 -19.39 -8.50 11.01
CA GLU A 200 -20.45 -9.47 11.35
C GLU A 200 -20.96 -9.30 12.78
N SER A 201 -20.05 -9.04 13.74
CA SER A 201 -20.41 -8.98 15.17
C SER A 201 -20.88 -7.60 15.66
N LEU A 202 -20.31 -6.52 15.15
CA LEU A 202 -20.56 -5.14 15.61
C LEU A 202 -21.38 -4.30 14.61
N GLY A 203 -21.69 -4.87 13.45
CA GLY A 203 -22.24 -4.15 12.31
C GLY A 203 -21.16 -3.45 11.48
N ARG A 204 -21.48 -3.21 10.23
CA ARG A 204 -20.55 -2.80 9.16
C ARG A 204 -19.73 -1.55 9.49
N ASN A 205 -20.40 -0.47 9.87
CA ASN A 205 -19.74 0.80 10.16
C ASN A 205 -18.89 0.75 11.44
N ARG A 206 -19.40 0.13 12.51
CA ARG A 206 -18.66 0.01 13.78
C ARG A 206 -17.47 -0.92 13.64
N GLY A 207 -17.65 -2.08 12.99
CA GLY A 207 -16.58 -3.05 12.78
C GLY A 207 -15.38 -2.43 12.03
N ARG A 208 -15.64 -1.70 10.96
CA ARG A 208 -14.59 -1.00 10.18
C ARG A 208 -13.89 0.07 11.00
N ARG A 209 -14.64 0.89 11.72
CA ARG A 209 -14.07 1.95 12.59
C ARG A 209 -13.15 1.36 13.65
N VAL A 210 -13.57 0.30 14.34
CA VAL A 210 -12.76 -0.34 15.37
C VAL A 210 -11.44 -0.82 14.79
N ILE A 211 -11.45 -1.56 13.69
CA ILE A 211 -10.23 -2.08 13.08
C ILE A 211 -9.34 -0.94 12.57
N ALA A 212 -9.90 0.08 11.92
CA ALA A 212 -9.13 1.19 11.39
C ALA A 212 -8.48 2.03 12.49
N ILE A 213 -9.24 2.39 13.53
CA ILE A 213 -8.73 3.20 14.64
C ILE A 213 -7.69 2.41 15.45
N THR A 214 -7.96 1.15 15.79
CA THR A 214 -7.00 0.34 16.54
C THR A 214 -5.75 0.05 15.73
N GLY A 215 -5.88 -0.31 14.44
CA GLY A 215 -4.74 -0.59 13.57
C GLY A 215 -3.82 0.63 13.38
N MET A 216 -4.35 1.78 12.95
CA MET A 216 -3.55 2.99 12.78
C MET A 216 -3.06 3.55 14.12
N GLY A 217 -3.89 3.53 15.17
CA GLY A 217 -3.54 4.04 16.50
C GLY A 217 -2.43 3.21 17.16
N CYS A 218 -2.58 1.88 17.21
CA CYS A 218 -1.52 0.99 17.72
C CYS A 218 -0.26 1.07 16.83
N GLY A 219 -0.41 1.17 15.52
CA GLY A 219 0.71 1.40 14.59
C GLY A 219 1.51 2.65 14.97
N ALA A 220 0.82 3.76 15.24
CA ALA A 220 1.44 5.01 15.68
C ALA A 220 2.11 4.87 17.06
N VAL A 221 1.48 4.20 18.03
CA VAL A 221 2.03 3.97 19.38
C VAL A 221 3.32 3.14 19.32
N PHE A 222 3.33 2.03 18.56
CA PHE A 222 4.53 1.22 18.41
C PHE A 222 5.62 1.92 17.59
N GLY A 223 5.24 2.74 16.59
CA GLY A 223 6.18 3.60 15.86
C GLY A 223 6.84 4.64 16.78
N PHE A 224 6.06 5.27 17.66
CA PHE A 224 6.60 6.15 18.70
C PHE A 224 7.49 5.40 19.70
N ALA A 225 7.10 4.20 20.12
CA ALA A 225 7.93 3.39 21.01
C ALA A 225 9.28 3.04 20.38
N ALA A 226 9.34 2.79 19.07
CA ALA A 226 10.54 2.42 18.35
C ALA A 226 11.66 3.48 18.45
N VAL A 227 11.32 4.77 18.51
CA VAL A 227 12.31 5.86 18.63
C VAL A 227 12.72 6.16 20.06
N ASN A 228 12.10 5.50 21.05
CA ASN A 228 12.41 5.67 22.47
C ASN A 228 13.12 4.44 23.08
N VAL A 229 13.56 3.50 22.25
CA VAL A 229 14.35 2.33 22.67
C VAL A 229 15.71 2.36 21.98
N GLU A 230 16.75 1.89 22.67
CA GLU A 230 18.16 1.96 22.19
C GLU A 230 18.61 0.68 21.47
N SER A 231 18.05 -0.47 21.86
CA SER A 231 18.45 -1.75 21.29
C SER A 231 17.95 -1.92 19.85
N PHE A 232 18.84 -2.23 18.92
CA PHE A 232 18.48 -2.55 17.53
C PHE A 232 17.36 -3.59 17.43
N VAL A 233 17.40 -4.63 18.26
CA VAL A 233 16.37 -5.68 18.28
C VAL A 233 15.04 -5.11 18.76
N ALA A 234 15.04 -4.26 19.78
CA ALA A 234 13.83 -3.62 20.29
C ALA A 234 13.25 -2.62 19.27
N VAL A 235 14.08 -1.82 18.59
CA VAL A 235 13.66 -0.93 17.50
C VAL A 235 12.99 -1.74 16.40
N THR A 236 13.65 -2.81 15.94
CA THR A 236 13.11 -3.70 14.88
C THR A 236 11.80 -4.35 15.30
N ALA A 237 11.68 -4.81 16.54
CA ALA A 237 10.45 -5.42 17.06
C ALA A 237 9.31 -4.39 17.14
N CYS A 238 9.58 -3.18 17.66
CA CYS A 238 8.58 -2.11 17.72
C CYS A 238 8.13 -1.67 16.32
N LEU A 239 9.05 -1.50 15.37
CA LEU A 239 8.70 -1.17 13.98
C LEU A 239 7.93 -2.30 13.30
N SER A 240 8.29 -3.56 13.57
CA SER A 240 7.55 -4.72 13.06
C SER A 240 6.12 -4.75 13.61
N ALA A 241 5.93 -4.52 14.91
CA ALA A 241 4.61 -4.40 15.52
C ALA A 241 3.83 -3.21 14.95
N SER A 242 4.49 -2.05 14.81
CA SER A 242 3.91 -0.85 14.20
C SER A 242 3.38 -1.15 12.79
N MET A 243 4.19 -1.78 11.94
CA MET A 243 3.78 -2.12 10.58
C MET A 243 2.74 -3.24 10.53
N ALA A 244 2.78 -4.21 11.43
CA ALA A 244 1.73 -5.22 11.54
C ALA A 244 0.37 -4.59 11.82
N PHE A 245 0.26 -3.70 12.80
CA PHE A 245 -0.98 -2.99 13.10
C PHE A 245 -1.40 -2.05 11.96
N THR A 246 -0.46 -1.34 11.35
CA THR A 246 -0.70 -0.50 10.17
C THR A 246 -1.24 -1.34 9.01
N GLY A 247 -0.65 -2.51 8.75
CA GLY A 247 -1.11 -3.45 7.72
C GLY A 247 -2.55 -3.94 7.93
N MET A 248 -3.00 -4.11 9.17
CA MET A 248 -4.37 -4.57 9.47
C MET A 248 -5.45 -3.70 8.83
N VAL A 249 -5.17 -2.45 8.53
CA VAL A 249 -6.16 -1.49 8.04
C VAL A 249 -6.30 -1.50 6.51
N GLU A 250 -5.38 -2.07 5.78
CA GLU A 250 -5.35 -2.03 4.31
C GLU A 250 -6.64 -2.59 3.69
N GLY A 251 -7.07 -3.78 4.11
CA GLY A 251 -8.31 -4.40 3.63
C GLY A 251 -9.56 -3.56 3.94
N VAL A 252 -9.56 -2.83 5.05
CA VAL A 252 -10.64 -1.92 5.46
C VAL A 252 -10.76 -0.76 4.50
N PHE A 253 -9.64 -0.13 4.14
CA PHE A 253 -9.62 1.00 3.19
C PHE A 253 -10.19 0.60 1.84
N TRP A 254 -9.68 -0.47 1.25
CA TRP A 254 -10.12 -0.93 -0.07
C TRP A 254 -11.61 -1.33 -0.09
N THR A 255 -12.04 -2.09 0.91
CA THR A 255 -13.44 -2.52 1.02
C THR A 255 -14.37 -1.32 1.22
N THR A 256 -13.97 -0.35 2.06
CA THR A 256 -14.77 0.83 2.34
C THR A 256 -14.87 1.74 1.11
N ALA A 257 -13.76 1.99 0.40
CA ALA A 257 -13.75 2.81 -0.80
C ALA A 257 -14.63 2.22 -1.90
N THR A 258 -14.57 0.90 -2.12
CA THR A 258 -15.40 0.22 -3.12
C THR A 258 -16.88 0.25 -2.74
N ASP A 259 -17.19 0.18 -1.46
CA ASP A 259 -18.59 0.23 -0.98
C ASP A 259 -19.17 1.64 -1.06
N ILE A 260 -18.39 2.70 -0.75
CA ILE A 260 -18.79 4.11 -0.97
C ILE A 260 -19.07 4.34 -2.46
N GLY A 261 -18.29 3.71 -3.33
CA GLY A 261 -18.42 3.87 -4.78
C GLY A 261 -19.67 3.25 -5.39
N GLY A 262 -20.39 2.36 -4.71
CA GLY A 262 -21.59 1.70 -5.23
C GLY A 262 -21.38 1.13 -6.63
N ARG A 263 -21.98 1.76 -7.66
CA ARG A 263 -21.80 1.38 -9.07
C ARG A 263 -20.45 1.82 -9.65
N SER A 264 -19.80 2.81 -9.04
CA SER A 264 -18.51 3.38 -9.47
C SER A 264 -17.32 2.91 -8.61
N ARG A 265 -17.36 1.67 -8.11
CA ARG A 265 -16.40 1.06 -7.15
C ARG A 265 -14.94 1.27 -7.52
N GLY A 266 -14.60 0.98 -8.79
CA GLY A 266 -13.23 1.12 -9.28
C GLY A 266 -12.74 2.57 -9.25
N LEU A 267 -13.62 3.54 -9.55
CA LEU A 267 -13.28 4.96 -9.54
C LEU A 267 -13.04 5.47 -8.12
N CYS A 268 -13.87 5.09 -7.15
CA CYS A 268 -13.68 5.47 -5.74
C CYS A 268 -12.40 4.83 -5.16
N GLY A 269 -12.13 3.57 -5.47
CA GLY A 269 -10.86 2.92 -5.12
C GLY A 269 -9.66 3.63 -5.75
N ALA A 270 -9.75 4.03 -7.02
CA ALA A 270 -8.69 4.77 -7.70
C ALA A 270 -8.48 6.17 -7.10
N PHE A 271 -9.56 6.88 -6.75
CA PHE A 271 -9.47 8.19 -6.11
C PHE A 271 -8.81 8.11 -4.73
N MET A 272 -9.25 7.18 -3.89
CA MET A 272 -8.61 6.92 -2.60
C MET A 272 -7.12 6.58 -2.78
N ASN A 273 -6.78 5.68 -3.70
CA ASN A 273 -5.41 5.28 -3.98
C ASN A 273 -4.55 6.46 -4.49
N THR A 274 -5.12 7.35 -5.28
CA THR A 274 -4.43 8.59 -5.70
C THR A 274 -4.06 9.44 -4.49
N GLY A 275 -4.98 9.62 -3.53
CA GLY A 275 -4.70 10.32 -2.28
C GLY A 275 -3.58 9.64 -1.49
N GLY A 276 -3.60 8.30 -1.38
CA GLY A 276 -2.52 7.53 -0.76
C GLY A 276 -1.17 7.75 -1.44
N ASN A 277 -1.14 7.72 -2.79
CA ASN A 277 0.09 7.98 -3.54
C ASN A 277 0.59 9.42 -3.36
N VAL A 278 -0.29 10.41 -3.19
CA VAL A 278 0.12 11.80 -2.84
C VAL A 278 0.79 11.81 -1.46
N GLY A 279 0.21 11.16 -0.44
CA GLY A 279 0.85 11.01 0.86
C GLY A 279 2.21 10.31 0.77
N GLY A 280 2.26 9.22 -0.01
CA GLY A 280 3.47 8.46 -0.28
C GLY A 280 4.54 9.23 -1.08
N LEU A 281 4.15 10.16 -1.93
CA LEU A 281 5.07 11.06 -2.66
C LEU A 281 5.64 12.14 -1.75
N ILE A 282 4.81 12.72 -0.88
CA ILE A 282 5.21 13.77 0.05
C ILE A 282 6.18 13.21 1.10
N SER A 283 5.95 12.02 1.61
CA SER A 283 6.71 11.43 2.71
C SER A 283 8.23 11.36 2.45
N PRO A 284 8.74 10.74 1.39
CA PRO A 284 10.18 10.64 1.16
C PRO A 284 10.86 11.99 0.89
N VAL A 285 10.11 12.98 0.38
CA VAL A 285 10.64 14.33 0.10
C VAL A 285 10.67 15.17 1.36
N LEU A 286 9.62 15.13 2.17
CA LEU A 286 9.48 15.99 3.34
C LEU A 286 10.23 15.45 4.57
N THR A 287 10.37 14.13 4.70
CA THR A 287 11.03 13.50 5.86
C THR A 287 12.45 13.98 6.09
N PRO A 288 13.38 14.07 5.09
CA PRO A 288 14.72 14.60 5.32
C PRO A 288 14.71 16.07 5.78
N VAL A 289 13.85 16.88 5.20
CA VAL A 289 13.72 18.31 5.57
C VAL A 289 13.30 18.47 7.03
N ILE A 290 12.38 17.61 7.49
CA ILE A 290 11.99 17.57 8.90
C ILE A 290 13.12 17.03 9.76
N ALA A 291 13.83 16.00 9.29
CA ALA A 291 14.93 15.38 10.02
C ALA A 291 16.13 16.33 10.20
N GLU A 292 16.37 17.26 9.27
CA GLU A 292 17.38 18.31 9.43
C GLU A 292 17.06 19.27 10.59
N GLN A 293 15.77 19.49 10.88
CA GLN A 293 15.34 20.43 11.91
C GLN A 293 15.05 19.77 13.26
N LEU A 294 14.42 18.59 13.25
CA LEU A 294 13.92 17.89 14.45
C LEU A 294 14.64 16.57 14.72
N GLY A 295 15.64 16.22 13.92
CA GLY A 295 16.27 14.91 13.95
C GLY A 295 15.37 13.80 13.34
N TRP A 296 15.94 12.65 13.07
CA TRP A 296 15.23 11.48 12.52
C TRP A 296 14.13 10.97 13.45
N GLN A 297 14.36 11.02 14.77
CA GLN A 297 13.34 10.66 15.75
C GLN A 297 12.13 11.59 15.66
N GLY A 298 12.36 12.91 15.54
CA GLY A 298 11.29 13.90 15.39
C GLY A 298 10.47 13.69 14.11
N ALA A 299 11.12 13.32 12.99
CA ALA A 299 10.44 13.02 11.74
C ALA A 299 9.53 11.78 11.87
N ILE A 300 9.99 10.72 12.54
CA ILE A 300 9.20 9.51 12.79
C ILE A 300 8.02 9.82 13.73
N ILE A 301 8.25 10.59 14.81
CA ILE A 301 7.20 11.00 15.75
C ILE A 301 6.09 11.79 15.04
N LEU A 302 6.47 12.72 14.17
CA LEU A 302 5.50 13.48 13.38
C LEU A 302 4.68 12.57 12.46
N ALA A 303 5.32 11.60 11.81
CA ALA A 303 4.60 10.63 10.96
C ALA A 303 3.64 9.77 11.78
N CYS A 304 4.02 9.36 13.01
CA CYS A 304 3.13 8.66 13.95
C CYS A 304 1.92 9.55 14.31
N ALA A 305 2.16 10.84 14.60
CA ALA A 305 1.09 11.79 14.90
C ALA A 305 0.13 11.97 13.71
N ILE A 306 0.66 12.09 12.48
CA ILE A 306 -0.15 12.17 11.26
C ILE A 306 -1.02 10.91 11.12
N SER A 307 -0.45 9.71 11.29
CA SER A 307 -1.22 8.46 11.24
C SER A 307 -2.29 8.40 12.35
N GLY A 308 -1.96 8.84 13.56
CA GLY A 308 -2.90 8.94 14.68
C GLY A 308 -4.08 9.86 14.36
N VAL A 309 -3.83 11.05 13.79
CA VAL A 309 -4.90 11.95 13.32
C VAL A 309 -5.71 11.30 12.21
N GLY A 310 -5.05 10.64 11.26
CA GLY A 310 -5.72 9.87 10.20
C GLY A 310 -6.67 8.79 10.74
N SER A 311 -6.33 8.16 11.87
CA SER A 311 -7.20 7.18 12.53
C SER A 311 -8.50 7.79 13.03
N LEU A 312 -8.47 9.01 13.56
CA LEU A 312 -9.64 9.71 14.09
C LEU A 312 -10.63 10.12 13.00
N ILE A 313 -10.18 10.30 11.74
CA ILE A 313 -11.07 10.58 10.59
C ILE A 313 -12.08 9.46 10.39
N TRP A 314 -11.77 8.22 10.78
CA TRP A 314 -12.70 7.09 10.69
C TRP A 314 -13.98 7.27 11.53
N LEU A 315 -13.97 8.15 12.53
CA LEU A 315 -15.18 8.49 13.29
C LEU A 315 -16.22 9.21 12.42
N LEU A 316 -15.77 9.88 11.36
CA LEU A 316 -16.61 10.65 10.42
C LEU A 316 -17.10 9.80 9.24
N ILE A 317 -16.47 8.65 8.95
CA ILE A 317 -16.81 7.82 7.79
C ILE A 317 -18.03 6.96 8.11
N ASN A 318 -19.08 7.12 7.29
CA ASN A 318 -20.29 6.30 7.30
C ASN A 318 -20.50 5.72 5.91
N VAL A 319 -20.55 4.39 5.83
CA VAL A 319 -20.85 3.72 4.56
C VAL A 319 -22.36 3.45 4.50
N PRO A 320 -23.07 3.90 3.45
CA PRO A 320 -24.48 3.59 3.28
C PRO A 320 -24.75 2.09 3.29
N GLU A 321 -25.88 1.68 3.84
CA GLU A 321 -26.28 0.28 3.76
C GLU A 321 -26.74 -0.09 2.35
N PRO A 322 -26.51 -1.35 1.89
CA PRO A 322 -26.98 -1.76 0.58
C PRO A 322 -28.50 -1.67 0.50
N GLY A 323 -29.00 -0.74 -0.28
CA GLY A 323 -30.45 -0.52 -0.46
C GLY A 323 -30.96 0.88 -0.06
N GLU A 324 -30.21 1.66 0.72
CA GLU A 324 -30.65 3.03 1.08
C GLU A 324 -30.60 4.01 -0.10
N ASP A 325 -29.72 3.80 -1.08
CA ASP A 325 -29.63 4.62 -2.29
C ASP A 325 -30.82 4.47 -3.27
N GLN A 326 -31.71 3.50 -3.03
CA GLN A 326 -32.91 3.29 -3.88
C GLN A 326 -34.13 4.03 -3.38
N ILE A 327 -34.09 4.66 -2.20
CA ILE A 327 -35.26 5.32 -1.58
C ILE A 327 -35.21 6.84 -1.72
N SER A 328 -34.04 7.40 -2.10
CA SER A 328 -33.82 8.87 -2.18
C SER A 328 -33.60 9.42 -3.61
N ALA A 329 -33.98 8.69 -4.64
CA ALA A 329 -33.91 9.15 -6.05
C ALA A 329 -35.29 9.44 -6.64
#